data_57b4dd3d1500c708267f51676d190c1c
#
_entry.id   57b4dd3d1500c708267f51676d190c1c
#
_cell.length_a   1.000
_cell.length_b   1.000
_cell.length_c   1.000
_cell.angle_alpha   90.00
_cell.angle_beta   90.00
_cell.angle_gamma   90.00
#
_symmetry.space_group_name_H-M   'P 1'
#
loop_
_entity.id
_entity.type
_entity.pdbx_description
1 polymer ?
#
loop_
_entity_poly.entity_id
_entity_poly.type
_entity_poly.pdbx_seq_one_letter_code
_entity_poly.pdbx_strand_id
1 'polypeptide(L)'
;MTQISWSAVACICLCNLVAGGAVRDAVPLHGDSVIQFATQQESATLLQTRDRFVTAMSPFDRQARLRVSREVSEKEYLQFSSSQAIEWEAEQVARLTKVINQIEQRLATLQLPFPKRIMLVRTTGQEEGGAAYCRGNGIILPQGKPGPDDAAAERLLLHELFHILSSHQRDLRHRLYELIGFRPCQEIQLPGDLRNQKITNPDGPRIAYYIELEDQNQKFPVVPVLYSSVARFPEGAKNFFQVMQFKLMRVERVGDGWRADLNEGKPIFLEVNQRQMQPASLFAQIGKNTRYIIHPDEILADNFVHLVLDKKDLPSPQLIRDMRTLLAPGKP
;
A
#
# COMPACT_ATOMS: atom_id res chain seq x y z
N MET A 1 -21.21 -82.34 -12.25
CA MET A 1 -21.93 -81.39 -11.40
C MET A 1 -20.92 -80.40 -10.84
N THR A 2 -20.79 -79.26 -11.51
CA THR A 2 -19.78 -78.31 -11.27
C THR A 2 -20.46 -77.05 -10.69
N GLN A 3 -20.16 -76.69 -9.42
CA GLN A 3 -20.64 -75.51 -8.82
C GLN A 3 -19.67 -74.33 -9.14
N ILE A 4 -20.23 -73.26 -9.69
CA ILE A 4 -19.54 -72.00 -9.96
C ILE A 4 -19.81 -71.06 -8.79
N SER A 5 -18.78 -70.67 -8.06
CA SER A 5 -18.87 -69.70 -6.99
C SER A 5 -18.63 -68.28 -7.56
N TRP A 6 -19.56 -67.41 -7.35
CA TRP A 6 -19.40 -65.94 -7.72
C TRP A 6 -18.82 -65.19 -6.53
N SER A 7 -17.62 -64.68 -6.70
CA SER A 7 -17.01 -63.73 -5.75
C SER A 7 -17.46 -62.31 -6.11
N ALA A 8 -18.18 -61.67 -5.22
CA ALA A 8 -18.55 -60.27 -5.35
C ALA A 8 -17.34 -59.38 -5.01
N VAL A 9 -16.87 -58.63 -6.00
CA VAL A 9 -15.88 -57.59 -5.80
C VAL A 9 -16.62 -56.31 -5.37
N ALA A 10 -16.48 -55.96 -4.10
CA ALA A 10 -16.95 -54.66 -3.60
C ALA A 10 -16.01 -53.52 -4.05
N CYS A 11 -16.49 -52.71 -4.97
CA CYS A 11 -15.82 -51.47 -5.40
C CYS A 11 -16.06 -50.40 -4.34
N ILE A 12 -15.08 -50.12 -3.48
CA ILE A 12 -15.11 -49.01 -2.54
C ILE A 12 -14.78 -47.72 -3.35
N CYS A 13 -15.80 -46.96 -3.72
CA CYS A 13 -15.63 -45.61 -4.18
C CYS A 13 -15.20 -44.73 -3.01
N LEU A 14 -13.92 -44.42 -2.93
CA LEU A 14 -13.39 -43.33 -2.13
C LEU A 14 -13.87 -42.00 -2.75
N CYS A 15 -14.98 -41.48 -2.25
CA CYS A 15 -15.32 -40.06 -2.48
C CYS A 15 -14.30 -39.19 -1.76
N ASN A 16 -13.32 -38.68 -2.49
CA ASN A 16 -12.53 -37.56 -2.04
C ASN A 16 -13.47 -36.35 -1.92
N LEU A 17 -13.93 -36.08 -0.72
CA LEU A 17 -14.50 -34.79 -0.35
C LEU A 17 -13.37 -33.75 -0.46
N VAL A 18 -13.20 -33.15 -1.64
CA VAL A 18 -12.55 -31.87 -1.78
C VAL A 18 -13.47 -30.91 -1.05
N ALA A 19 -13.05 -30.43 0.10
CA ALA A 19 -13.69 -29.32 0.78
C ALA A 19 -13.61 -28.11 -0.18
N GLY A 20 -14.63 -27.95 -1.01
CA GLY A 20 -14.80 -26.79 -1.87
C GLY A 20 -15.07 -25.59 -0.97
N GLY A 21 -14.04 -24.77 -0.74
CA GLY A 21 -14.26 -23.45 -0.22
C GLY A 21 -15.27 -22.75 -1.13
N ALA A 22 -16.39 -22.30 -0.57
CA ALA A 22 -17.43 -21.59 -1.32
C ALA A 22 -16.73 -20.44 -2.08
N VAL A 23 -16.81 -20.49 -3.42
CA VAL A 23 -16.39 -19.36 -4.26
C VAL A 23 -17.28 -18.19 -3.86
N ARG A 24 -16.69 -17.21 -3.16
CA ARG A 24 -17.43 -16.00 -2.80
C ARG A 24 -17.64 -15.18 -4.07
N ASP A 25 -18.88 -14.74 -4.27
CA ASP A 25 -19.23 -13.97 -5.45
C ASP A 25 -18.36 -12.72 -5.55
N ALA A 26 -17.87 -12.45 -6.76
CA ALA A 26 -17.11 -11.26 -7.05
C ALA A 26 -18.07 -10.07 -7.11
N VAL A 27 -17.71 -8.97 -6.46
CA VAL A 27 -18.50 -7.72 -6.43
C VAL A 27 -17.99 -6.81 -7.55
N PRO A 28 -18.83 -6.35 -8.48
CA PRO A 28 -18.46 -5.36 -9.49
C PRO A 28 -17.87 -4.10 -8.84
N LEU A 29 -16.87 -3.51 -9.48
CA LEU A 29 -16.24 -2.28 -8.99
C LEU A 29 -16.23 -1.18 -10.05
N HIS A 30 -15.66 -1.43 -11.23
CA HIS A 30 -15.53 -0.43 -12.28
C HIS A 30 -15.13 -1.09 -13.60
N GLY A 31 -15.92 -0.86 -14.68
CA GLY A 31 -15.71 -1.55 -15.96
C GLY A 31 -15.71 -3.09 -15.77
N ASP A 32 -14.67 -3.76 -16.23
CA ASP A 32 -14.51 -5.22 -16.07
C ASP A 32 -13.84 -5.62 -14.75
N SER A 33 -13.54 -4.66 -13.87
CA SER A 33 -12.86 -4.91 -12.61
C SER A 33 -13.83 -5.35 -11.53
N VAL A 34 -13.42 -6.34 -10.76
CA VAL A 34 -14.21 -6.87 -9.62
C VAL A 34 -13.37 -6.93 -8.35
N ILE A 35 -14.04 -6.81 -7.21
CA ILE A 35 -13.47 -7.09 -5.89
C ILE A 35 -13.91 -8.48 -5.46
N GLN A 36 -12.98 -9.28 -4.97
CA GLN A 36 -13.22 -10.61 -4.43
C GLN A 36 -12.70 -10.72 -3.01
N PHE A 37 -13.52 -11.19 -2.10
CA PHE A 37 -13.11 -11.53 -0.75
C PHE A 37 -12.28 -12.81 -0.79
N ALA A 38 -10.98 -12.68 -0.51
CA ALA A 38 -10.06 -13.80 -0.53
C ALA A 38 -10.36 -14.77 0.62
N THR A 39 -10.26 -16.07 0.36
CA THR A 39 -10.22 -17.11 1.40
C THR A 39 -8.94 -16.95 2.24
N GLN A 40 -8.90 -17.55 3.42
CA GLN A 40 -7.68 -17.55 4.24
C GLN A 40 -6.49 -18.16 3.47
N GLN A 41 -6.70 -19.20 2.68
CA GLN A 41 -5.66 -19.83 1.88
C GLN A 41 -5.14 -18.91 0.76
N GLU A 42 -6.02 -18.23 0.03
CA GLU A 42 -5.62 -17.24 -0.99
C GLU A 42 -4.87 -16.08 -0.36
N SER A 43 -5.34 -15.59 0.80
CA SER A 43 -4.71 -14.55 1.60
C SER A 43 -3.31 -14.96 2.04
N ALA A 44 -3.15 -16.14 2.61
CA ALA A 44 -1.85 -16.67 3.03
C ALA A 44 -0.88 -16.81 1.85
N THR A 45 -1.36 -17.26 0.69
CA THR A 45 -0.57 -17.39 -0.53
C THR A 45 -0.07 -16.02 -1.02
N LEU A 46 -0.95 -15.01 -1.04
CA LEU A 46 -0.55 -13.65 -1.41
C LEU A 46 0.51 -13.11 -0.44
N LEU A 47 0.29 -13.22 0.86
CA LEU A 47 1.19 -12.72 1.89
C LEU A 47 2.55 -13.44 1.91
N GLN A 48 2.63 -14.67 1.42
CA GLN A 48 3.86 -15.43 1.27
C GLN A 48 4.65 -15.09 0.01
N THR A 49 4.08 -14.29 -0.91
CA THR A 49 4.73 -13.93 -2.17
C THR A 49 5.94 -13.02 -1.90
N ARG A 50 7.07 -13.35 -2.54
CA ARG A 50 8.26 -12.50 -2.56
C ARG A 50 8.08 -11.42 -3.64
N ASP A 51 7.49 -10.31 -3.27
CA ASP A 51 7.21 -9.16 -4.14
C ASP A 51 8.21 -8.00 -3.97
N ARG A 52 7.91 -6.85 -4.57
CA ARG A 52 8.74 -5.64 -4.48
C ARG A 52 8.84 -5.09 -3.06
N PHE A 53 7.79 -5.23 -2.26
CA PHE A 53 7.80 -4.81 -0.87
C PHE A 53 8.78 -5.64 -0.05
N VAL A 54 8.67 -6.96 -0.13
CA VAL A 54 9.55 -7.89 0.59
C VAL A 54 11.01 -7.70 0.19
N THR A 55 11.30 -7.54 -1.10
CA THR A 55 12.66 -7.31 -1.59
C THR A 55 13.26 -5.97 -1.19
N ALA A 56 12.42 -4.97 -0.87
CA ALA A 56 12.84 -3.66 -0.43
C ALA A 56 13.00 -3.53 1.09
N MET A 57 12.58 -4.54 1.86
CA MET A 57 12.64 -4.52 3.32
C MET A 57 14.07 -4.51 3.85
N SER A 58 14.31 -3.66 4.83
CA SER A 58 15.55 -3.63 5.60
C SER A 58 15.60 -4.75 6.66
N PRO A 59 16.75 -5.00 7.28
CA PRO A 59 16.82 -5.84 8.48
C PRO A 59 15.90 -5.34 9.59
N PHE A 60 15.83 -4.02 9.84
CA PHE A 60 14.93 -3.42 10.82
C PHE A 60 13.46 -3.68 10.49
N ASP A 61 13.06 -3.56 9.22
CA ASP A 61 11.68 -3.82 8.78
C ASP A 61 11.19 -5.20 9.24
N ARG A 62 12.01 -6.23 9.03
CA ARG A 62 11.62 -7.59 9.40
C ARG A 62 11.57 -7.78 10.91
N GLN A 63 12.53 -7.20 11.66
CA GLN A 63 12.51 -7.23 13.13
C GLN A 63 11.25 -6.57 13.67
N ALA A 64 10.92 -5.40 13.17
CA ALA A 64 9.82 -4.58 13.64
C ALA A 64 8.44 -5.23 13.42
N ARG A 65 8.27 -5.91 12.30
CA ARG A 65 7.02 -6.61 11.98
C ARG A 65 6.83 -7.87 12.81
N LEU A 66 7.93 -8.59 13.12
CA LEU A 66 7.89 -9.71 14.05
C LEU A 66 7.96 -9.27 15.53
N ARG A 67 8.23 -7.97 15.80
CA ARG A 67 8.41 -7.40 17.16
C ARG A 67 9.53 -8.06 17.96
N VAL A 68 10.65 -8.30 17.30
CA VAL A 68 11.84 -8.91 17.91
C VAL A 68 13.08 -8.06 17.66
N SER A 69 14.05 -8.09 18.60
CA SER A 69 15.30 -7.36 18.47
C SER A 69 16.43 -8.16 17.76
N ARG A 70 16.21 -9.45 17.52
CA ARG A 70 17.15 -10.34 16.81
C ARG A 70 17.02 -10.22 15.29
N GLU A 71 18.01 -10.75 14.59
CA GLU A 71 17.91 -10.88 13.13
C GLU A 71 16.73 -11.78 12.71
N VAL A 72 16.08 -11.38 11.64
CA VAL A 72 14.93 -12.06 11.02
C VAL A 72 15.24 -12.26 9.54
N SER A 73 15.21 -13.51 9.09
CA SER A 73 15.37 -13.85 7.69
C SER A 73 14.11 -13.49 6.88
N GLU A 74 14.27 -13.29 5.56
CA GLU A 74 13.14 -13.08 4.64
C GLU A 74 12.14 -14.25 4.71
N LYS A 75 12.64 -15.49 4.78
CA LYS A 75 11.81 -16.70 4.91
C LYS A 75 10.94 -16.67 6.18
N GLU A 76 11.53 -16.29 7.30
CA GLU A 76 10.84 -16.20 8.59
C GLU A 76 9.76 -15.10 8.54
N TYR A 77 10.07 -13.93 7.95
CA TYR A 77 9.08 -12.88 7.74
C TYR A 77 7.91 -13.35 6.87
N LEU A 78 8.17 -14.03 5.75
CA LEU A 78 7.14 -14.53 4.85
C LEU A 78 6.24 -15.58 5.54
N GLN A 79 6.83 -16.47 6.34
CA GLN A 79 6.08 -17.44 7.14
C GLN A 79 5.19 -16.75 8.19
N PHE A 80 5.75 -15.74 8.88
CA PHE A 80 4.98 -14.95 9.84
C PHE A 80 3.86 -14.19 9.15
N SER A 81 4.13 -13.47 8.07
CA SER A 81 3.13 -12.68 7.33
C SER A 81 1.98 -13.57 6.84
N SER A 82 2.28 -14.72 6.22
CA SER A 82 1.26 -15.64 5.73
C SER A 82 0.40 -16.23 6.86
N SER A 83 0.97 -16.45 8.05
CA SER A 83 0.24 -16.96 9.21
C SER A 83 -0.76 -15.94 9.80
N GLN A 84 -0.69 -14.68 9.39
CA GLN A 84 -1.61 -13.63 9.84
C GLN A 84 -2.95 -13.63 9.08
N ALA A 85 -3.07 -14.39 7.99
CA ALA A 85 -4.30 -14.51 7.22
C ALA A 85 -5.42 -15.15 8.05
N ILE A 86 -6.60 -14.53 8.03
CA ILE A 86 -7.80 -15.01 8.71
C ILE A 86 -9.00 -14.99 7.76
N GLU A 87 -10.04 -15.78 8.09
CA GLU A 87 -11.28 -15.82 7.31
C GLU A 87 -12.13 -14.57 7.51
N TRP A 88 -12.91 -14.23 6.48
CA TRP A 88 -13.96 -13.23 6.55
C TRP A 88 -15.21 -13.78 7.22
N GLU A 89 -15.80 -13.01 8.11
CA GLU A 89 -17.14 -13.29 8.64
C GLU A 89 -18.24 -12.90 7.64
N ALA A 90 -19.32 -13.66 7.58
CA ALA A 90 -20.40 -13.44 6.61
C ALA A 90 -21.01 -12.01 6.73
N GLU A 91 -21.17 -11.52 7.95
CA GLU A 91 -21.67 -10.16 8.21
C GLU A 91 -20.75 -9.07 7.65
N GLN A 92 -19.42 -9.26 7.78
CA GLN A 92 -18.44 -8.33 7.23
C GLN A 92 -18.47 -8.33 5.70
N VAL A 93 -18.57 -9.51 5.08
CA VAL A 93 -18.71 -9.62 3.62
C VAL A 93 -19.96 -8.90 3.16
N ALA A 94 -21.11 -9.15 3.78
CA ALA A 94 -22.37 -8.51 3.41
C ALA A 94 -22.31 -6.97 3.57
N ARG A 95 -21.71 -6.51 4.65
CA ARG A 95 -21.52 -5.07 4.91
C ARG A 95 -20.60 -4.42 3.88
N LEU A 96 -19.40 -4.97 3.68
CA LEU A 96 -18.43 -4.40 2.73
C LEU A 96 -18.92 -4.48 1.29
N THR A 97 -19.70 -5.50 0.92
CA THR A 97 -20.36 -5.56 -0.39
C THR A 97 -21.26 -4.34 -0.63
N LYS A 98 -22.03 -3.89 0.36
CA LYS A 98 -22.83 -2.66 0.25
C LYS A 98 -21.97 -1.42 0.05
N VAL A 99 -20.85 -1.31 0.79
CA VAL A 99 -19.91 -0.19 0.64
C VAL A 99 -19.25 -0.20 -0.74
N ILE A 100 -18.86 -1.37 -1.24
CA ILE A 100 -18.27 -1.51 -2.58
C ILE A 100 -19.26 -1.08 -3.68
N ASN A 101 -20.55 -1.48 -3.58
CA ASN A 101 -21.57 -1.06 -4.52
C ASN A 101 -21.80 0.47 -4.50
N GLN A 102 -21.65 1.13 -3.36
CA GLN A 102 -21.68 2.60 -3.28
C GLN A 102 -20.46 3.23 -3.96
N ILE A 103 -19.28 2.65 -3.74
CA ILE A 103 -18.04 3.08 -4.39
C ILE A 103 -18.17 2.93 -5.92
N GLU A 104 -18.64 1.81 -6.43
CA GLU A 104 -18.86 1.58 -7.86
C GLU A 104 -19.65 2.71 -8.51
N GLN A 105 -20.78 3.09 -7.90
CA GLN A 105 -21.63 4.20 -8.40
C GLN A 105 -20.86 5.52 -8.44
N ARG A 106 -20.03 5.82 -7.44
CA ARG A 106 -19.23 7.06 -7.39
C ARG A 106 -18.11 7.08 -8.43
N LEU A 107 -17.54 5.92 -8.76
CA LEU A 107 -16.47 5.81 -9.73
C LEU A 107 -16.95 5.88 -11.19
N ALA A 108 -18.22 5.75 -11.46
CA ALA A 108 -18.81 5.60 -12.80
C ALA A 108 -18.43 6.71 -13.81
N THR A 109 -18.09 7.92 -13.31
CA THR A 109 -17.72 9.06 -14.17
C THR A 109 -16.23 9.21 -14.43
N LEU A 110 -15.40 8.32 -13.88
CA LEU A 110 -13.96 8.35 -13.99
C LEU A 110 -13.47 7.24 -14.93
N GLN A 111 -12.28 7.41 -15.48
CA GLN A 111 -11.58 6.36 -16.23
C GLN A 111 -10.46 5.80 -15.37
N LEU A 112 -10.71 4.63 -14.78
CA LEU A 112 -9.85 4.01 -13.81
C LEU A 112 -9.46 2.60 -14.29
N PRO A 113 -8.30 2.44 -14.92
CA PRO A 113 -7.86 1.14 -15.45
C PRO A 113 -7.34 0.24 -14.32
N PHE A 114 -8.24 -0.19 -13.45
CA PHE A 114 -7.94 -1.18 -12.41
C PHE A 114 -7.58 -2.54 -13.00
N PRO A 115 -6.86 -3.40 -12.26
CA PRO A 115 -6.73 -4.80 -12.64
C PRO A 115 -8.11 -5.50 -12.61
N LYS A 116 -8.30 -6.50 -13.46
CA LYS A 116 -9.59 -7.22 -13.56
C LYS A 116 -10.07 -7.79 -12.24
N ARG A 117 -9.16 -8.20 -11.37
CA ARG A 117 -9.46 -8.77 -10.05
C ARG A 117 -8.64 -8.07 -8.98
N ILE A 118 -9.33 -7.57 -7.97
CA ILE A 118 -8.77 -7.03 -6.73
C ILE A 118 -9.19 -7.95 -5.59
N MET A 119 -8.26 -8.38 -4.77
CA MET A 119 -8.55 -9.24 -3.62
C MET A 119 -8.70 -8.40 -2.35
N LEU A 120 -9.76 -8.57 -1.60
CA LEU A 120 -9.82 -8.13 -0.21
C LEU A 120 -9.29 -9.26 0.68
N VAL A 121 -8.19 -8.99 1.35
CA VAL A 121 -7.49 -9.91 2.24
C VAL A 121 -7.73 -9.49 3.67
N ARG A 122 -8.08 -10.43 4.54
CA ARG A 122 -8.25 -10.17 5.97
C ARG A 122 -7.10 -10.77 6.76
N THR A 123 -6.55 -9.97 7.68
CA THR A 123 -5.45 -10.41 8.54
C THR A 123 -5.71 -10.05 10.01
N THR A 124 -4.86 -10.59 10.91
CA THR A 124 -4.82 -10.12 12.30
C THR A 124 -4.28 -8.70 12.42
N GLY A 125 -3.58 -8.19 11.41
CA GLY A 125 -2.91 -6.89 11.38
C GLY A 125 -1.56 -6.86 12.07
N GLN A 126 -1.07 -7.97 12.60
CA GLN A 126 0.21 -7.99 13.32
C GLN A 126 1.40 -7.77 12.39
N GLU A 127 1.27 -8.17 11.13
CA GLU A 127 2.30 -8.12 10.10
C GLU A 127 2.64 -6.71 9.63
N GLU A 128 1.74 -5.72 9.84
CA GLU A 128 1.96 -4.32 9.45
C GLU A 128 1.51 -3.32 10.54
N GLY A 129 1.64 -3.72 11.81
CA GLY A 129 1.36 -2.83 12.95
C GLY A 129 -0.10 -2.36 13.05
N GLY A 130 -1.05 -3.07 12.42
CA GLY A 130 -2.48 -2.74 12.40
C GLY A 130 -2.86 -1.73 11.31
N ALA A 131 -1.97 -1.38 10.39
CA ALA A 131 -2.30 -0.58 9.21
C ALA A 131 -3.01 -1.43 8.14
N ALA A 132 -3.91 -0.81 7.36
CA ALA A 132 -4.31 -1.33 6.06
C ALA A 132 -3.21 -0.99 5.05
N TYR A 133 -3.09 -1.77 3.99
CA TYR A 133 -2.05 -1.60 2.97
C TYR A 133 -2.34 -2.46 1.73
N CYS A 134 -1.60 -2.22 0.64
CA CYS A 134 -1.73 -2.99 -0.59
C CYS A 134 -0.49 -3.84 -0.90
N ARG A 135 -0.70 -5.03 -1.48
CA ARG A 135 0.33 -5.89 -2.06
C ARG A 135 -0.18 -6.56 -3.32
N GLY A 136 0.54 -6.39 -4.43
CA GLY A 136 0.07 -6.88 -5.73
C GLY A 136 -1.32 -6.35 -6.05
N ASN A 137 -2.29 -7.25 -6.24
CA ASN A 137 -3.70 -6.90 -6.44
C ASN A 137 -4.53 -7.03 -5.14
N GLY A 138 -3.90 -7.17 -4.00
CA GLY A 138 -4.58 -7.34 -2.71
C GLY A 138 -4.63 -6.05 -1.91
N ILE A 139 -5.80 -5.73 -1.38
CA ILE A 139 -6.02 -4.76 -0.31
C ILE A 139 -6.08 -5.55 1.00
N ILE A 140 -5.13 -5.32 1.90
CA ILE A 140 -5.01 -6.03 3.16
C ILE A 140 -5.66 -5.21 4.27
N LEU A 141 -6.71 -5.76 4.84
CA LEU A 141 -7.50 -5.15 5.90
C LEU A 141 -7.28 -5.91 7.21
N PRO A 142 -6.64 -5.28 8.20
CA PRO A 142 -6.44 -5.89 9.51
C PRO A 142 -7.73 -6.05 10.28
N GLN A 143 -7.78 -7.00 11.20
CA GLN A 143 -8.88 -7.15 12.15
C GLN A 143 -9.16 -5.82 12.87
N GLY A 144 -10.44 -5.44 12.93
CA GLY A 144 -10.87 -4.15 13.46
C GLY A 144 -10.89 -3.00 12.45
N LYS A 145 -10.42 -3.23 11.21
CA LYS A 145 -10.56 -2.27 10.10
C LYS A 145 -11.31 -2.89 8.90
N PRO A 146 -12.07 -2.06 8.18
CA PRO A 146 -12.57 -0.78 8.66
C PRO A 146 -13.43 -0.98 9.91
N GLY A 147 -13.45 0.02 10.82
CA GLY A 147 -14.36 0.01 11.96
C GLY A 147 -15.84 -0.02 11.54
N PRO A 148 -16.80 0.09 12.47
CA PRO A 148 -18.23 -0.10 12.18
C PRO A 148 -18.87 0.99 11.32
N ASP A 149 -18.25 2.15 11.17
CA ASP A 149 -18.74 3.28 10.35
C ASP A 149 -18.54 3.00 8.85
N ASP A 150 -19.65 2.97 8.08
CA ASP A 150 -19.62 2.71 6.64
C ASP A 150 -18.95 3.83 5.85
N ALA A 151 -19.07 5.10 6.30
CA ALA A 151 -18.38 6.22 5.67
C ALA A 151 -16.85 6.15 5.89
N ALA A 152 -16.41 5.66 7.05
CA ALA A 152 -14.99 5.37 7.28
C ALA A 152 -14.50 4.18 6.44
N ALA A 153 -15.35 3.16 6.26
CA ALA A 153 -15.05 2.03 5.39
C ALA A 153 -14.92 2.47 3.92
N GLU A 154 -15.82 3.31 3.44
CA GLU A 154 -15.78 3.87 2.09
C GLU A 154 -14.49 4.67 1.86
N ARG A 155 -14.12 5.55 2.80
CA ARG A 155 -12.87 6.34 2.72
C ARG A 155 -11.64 5.44 2.69
N LEU A 156 -11.57 4.44 3.56
CA LEU A 156 -10.43 3.52 3.59
C LEU A 156 -10.32 2.73 2.29
N LEU A 157 -11.42 2.14 1.81
CA LEU A 157 -11.39 1.37 0.56
C LEU A 157 -11.02 2.24 -0.64
N LEU A 158 -11.51 3.48 -0.73
CA LEU A 158 -11.12 4.42 -1.78
C LEU A 158 -9.63 4.76 -1.73
N HIS A 159 -9.07 4.93 -0.53
CA HIS A 159 -7.63 5.16 -0.32
C HIS A 159 -6.82 3.97 -0.84
N GLU A 160 -7.15 2.76 -0.41
CA GLU A 160 -6.46 1.54 -0.84
C GLU A 160 -6.65 1.26 -2.35
N LEU A 161 -7.82 1.55 -2.90
CA LEU A 161 -8.06 1.43 -4.34
C LEU A 161 -7.17 2.36 -5.16
N PHE A 162 -6.83 3.54 -4.64
CA PHE A 162 -5.85 4.39 -5.30
C PHE A 162 -4.47 3.73 -5.36
N HIS A 163 -4.02 3.09 -4.30
CA HIS A 163 -2.75 2.35 -4.29
C HIS A 163 -2.75 1.20 -5.32
N ILE A 164 -3.85 0.47 -5.44
CA ILE A 164 -4.02 -0.56 -6.49
C ILE A 164 -3.91 0.08 -7.89
N LEU A 165 -4.62 1.17 -8.14
CA LEU A 165 -4.60 1.88 -9.42
C LEU A 165 -3.18 2.37 -9.76
N SER A 166 -2.56 3.08 -8.84
CA SER A 166 -1.22 3.65 -8.97
C SER A 166 -0.16 2.57 -9.21
N SER A 167 -0.18 1.48 -8.43
CA SER A 167 0.80 0.40 -8.56
C SER A 167 0.65 -0.39 -9.87
N HIS A 168 -0.58 -0.50 -10.39
CA HIS A 168 -0.89 -1.23 -11.60
C HIS A 168 -0.64 -0.41 -12.89
N GLN A 169 -0.77 0.91 -12.83
CA GLN A 169 -0.71 1.83 -13.98
C GLN A 169 0.47 2.79 -13.85
N ARG A 170 1.66 2.36 -14.27
CA ARG A 170 2.89 3.13 -14.11
C ARG A 170 2.82 4.52 -14.74
N ASP A 171 2.34 4.63 -15.98
CA ASP A 171 2.31 5.90 -16.70
C ASP A 171 1.28 6.86 -16.09
N LEU A 172 0.14 6.35 -15.67
CA LEU A 172 -0.85 7.12 -14.92
C LEU A 172 -0.27 7.62 -13.60
N ARG A 173 0.43 6.75 -12.86
CA ARG A 173 1.13 7.14 -11.62
C ARG A 173 2.14 8.26 -11.85
N HIS A 174 2.95 8.21 -12.92
CA HIS A 174 3.90 9.28 -13.25
C HIS A 174 3.17 10.61 -13.42
N ARG A 175 2.12 10.64 -14.23
CA ARG A 175 1.32 11.84 -14.49
C ARG A 175 0.63 12.37 -13.22
N LEU A 176 0.12 11.47 -12.36
CA LEU A 176 -0.49 11.84 -11.08
C LEU A 176 0.55 12.45 -10.12
N TYR A 177 1.73 11.85 -10.02
CA TYR A 177 2.79 12.34 -9.15
C TYR A 177 3.33 13.71 -9.60
N GLU A 178 3.36 13.97 -10.92
CA GLU A 178 3.73 15.29 -11.48
C GLU A 178 2.77 16.40 -11.03
N LEU A 179 1.48 16.11 -10.78
CA LEU A 179 0.53 17.09 -10.25
C LEU A 179 0.96 17.68 -8.89
N ILE A 180 1.74 16.93 -8.14
CA ILE A 180 2.25 17.30 -6.82
C ILE A 180 3.77 17.49 -6.82
N GLY A 181 4.38 17.74 -8.00
CA GLY A 181 5.78 18.10 -8.18
C GLY A 181 6.77 16.94 -8.14
N PHE A 182 6.32 15.68 -7.94
CA PHE A 182 7.22 14.54 -7.93
C PHE A 182 7.55 14.05 -9.33
N ARG A 183 8.82 13.77 -9.56
CA ARG A 183 9.37 13.30 -10.83
C ARG A 183 10.07 11.95 -10.66
N PRO A 184 9.99 11.04 -11.64
CA PRO A 184 10.66 9.75 -11.55
C PRO A 184 12.18 9.91 -11.58
N CYS A 185 12.86 9.05 -10.84
CA CYS A 185 14.30 8.89 -10.87
C CYS A 185 14.70 7.42 -10.81
N GLN A 186 15.99 7.13 -11.04
CA GLN A 186 16.53 5.83 -10.70
C GLN A 186 16.41 5.59 -9.19
N GLU A 187 16.14 4.34 -8.80
CA GLU A 187 15.97 3.99 -7.39
C GLU A 187 17.19 4.37 -6.56
N ILE A 188 16.95 5.14 -5.51
CA ILE A 188 17.98 5.68 -4.63
C ILE A 188 18.18 4.73 -3.45
N GLN A 189 19.41 4.27 -3.27
CA GLN A 189 19.79 3.47 -2.12
C GLN A 189 20.17 4.36 -0.95
N LEU A 190 19.64 4.03 0.24
CA LEU A 190 20.01 4.75 1.46
C LEU A 190 21.46 4.45 1.84
N PRO A 191 22.25 5.46 2.29
CA PRO A 191 23.65 5.30 2.61
C PRO A 191 23.85 4.68 4.01
N GLY A 192 24.98 3.99 4.19
CA GLY A 192 25.47 3.52 5.50
C GLY A 192 24.42 2.74 6.30
N ASP A 193 24.38 3.01 7.59
CA ASP A 193 23.48 2.35 8.55
C ASP A 193 22.00 2.67 8.31
N LEU A 194 21.71 3.81 7.66
CA LEU A 194 20.35 4.19 7.34
C LEU A 194 19.64 3.15 6.46
N ARG A 195 20.40 2.44 5.60
CA ARG A 195 19.88 1.33 4.80
C ARG A 195 19.31 0.20 5.67
N ASN A 196 19.99 -0.11 6.77
CA ASN A 196 19.59 -1.16 7.69
C ASN A 196 18.40 -0.75 8.57
N GLN A 197 18.18 0.56 8.73
CA GLN A 197 17.13 1.15 9.55
C GLN A 197 15.93 1.65 8.72
N LYS A 198 15.96 1.49 7.40
CA LYS A 198 14.84 1.88 6.53
C LYS A 198 13.54 1.24 7.02
N ILE A 199 12.45 2.01 7.00
CA ILE A 199 11.08 1.50 7.14
C ILE A 199 10.42 1.61 5.77
N THR A 200 10.01 0.46 5.25
CA THR A 200 9.46 0.37 3.91
C THR A 200 7.94 0.51 3.96
N ASN A 201 7.39 1.51 3.27
CA ASN A 201 5.96 1.60 3.02
C ASN A 201 5.57 0.56 1.96
N PRO A 202 4.64 -0.37 2.23
CA PRO A 202 4.21 -1.37 1.25
C PRO A 202 3.59 -0.75 -0.01
N ASP A 203 2.92 0.39 0.10
CA ASP A 203 2.24 1.08 -1.00
C ASP A 203 3.22 1.87 -1.89
N GLY A 204 4.41 2.20 -1.36
CA GLY A 204 5.49 2.86 -2.06
C GLY A 204 6.86 2.32 -1.65
N PRO A 205 7.22 1.05 -1.95
CA PRO A 205 8.40 0.40 -1.36
C PRO A 205 9.75 0.92 -1.87
N ARG A 206 9.75 1.68 -2.98
CA ARG A 206 10.96 2.19 -3.64
C ARG A 206 11.12 3.69 -3.50
N ILE A 207 12.34 4.16 -3.27
CA ILE A 207 12.70 5.57 -3.35
C ILE A 207 13.08 5.86 -4.82
N ALA A 208 12.07 6.07 -5.66
CA ALA A 208 12.22 6.23 -7.11
C ALA A 208 11.54 7.49 -7.66
N TYR A 209 11.23 8.44 -6.79
CA TYR A 209 10.67 9.75 -7.13
C TYR A 209 11.27 10.82 -6.24
N TYR A 210 11.67 11.92 -6.83
CA TYR A 210 12.15 13.09 -6.13
C TYR A 210 11.22 14.29 -6.36
N ILE A 211 11.28 15.26 -5.48
CA ILE A 211 10.66 16.57 -5.63
C ILE A 211 11.74 17.65 -5.51
N GLU A 212 11.68 18.68 -6.35
CA GLU A 212 12.60 19.80 -6.30
C GLU A 212 12.06 20.85 -5.34
N LEU A 213 12.79 21.15 -4.30
CA LEU A 213 12.47 22.22 -3.36
C LEU A 213 13.35 23.45 -3.62
N GLU A 214 12.88 24.60 -3.15
CA GLU A 214 13.61 25.86 -3.23
C GLU A 214 13.72 26.48 -1.85
N ASP A 215 14.94 26.89 -1.50
CA ASP A 215 15.25 27.68 -0.33
C ASP A 215 16.31 28.73 -0.69
N GLN A 216 16.11 29.98 -0.27
CA GLN A 216 17.00 31.13 -0.55
C GLN A 216 17.41 31.21 -2.04
N ASN A 217 16.48 31.03 -2.97
CA ASN A 217 16.66 31.00 -4.42
C ASN A 217 17.59 29.87 -4.93
N GLN A 218 17.87 28.88 -4.13
CA GLN A 218 18.58 27.66 -4.53
C GLN A 218 17.61 26.49 -4.61
N LYS A 219 17.64 25.80 -5.75
CA LYS A 219 16.85 24.60 -5.98
C LYS A 219 17.68 23.36 -5.70
N PHE A 220 17.07 22.40 -5.04
CA PHE A 220 17.69 21.11 -4.75
C PHE A 220 16.65 20.01 -4.70
N PRO A 221 16.99 18.82 -5.20
CA PRO A 221 16.10 17.66 -5.14
C PRO A 221 16.13 16.99 -3.77
N VAL A 222 14.96 16.52 -3.34
CA VAL A 222 14.82 15.73 -2.11
C VAL A 222 13.91 14.51 -2.35
N VAL A 223 14.03 13.51 -1.50
CA VAL A 223 13.16 12.34 -1.48
C VAL A 223 12.59 12.13 -0.08
N PRO A 224 11.32 11.71 0.04
CA PRO A 224 10.76 11.30 1.32
C PRO A 224 11.38 9.98 1.76
N VAL A 225 11.78 9.90 3.03
CA VAL A 225 12.35 8.70 3.61
C VAL A 225 11.73 8.39 4.96
N LEU A 226 11.45 7.09 5.17
CA LEU A 226 11.02 6.54 6.45
C LEU A 226 12.14 5.65 7.00
N TYR A 227 12.50 5.86 8.24
CA TYR A 227 13.53 5.07 8.90
C TYR A 227 13.31 5.02 10.39
N SER A 228 13.93 4.06 11.04
CA SER A 228 13.89 3.93 12.50
C SER A 228 14.90 4.85 13.16
N SER A 229 14.51 5.51 14.25
CA SER A 229 15.42 6.26 15.13
C SER A 229 16.39 5.37 15.92
N VAL A 230 16.19 4.05 15.89
CA VAL A 230 17.01 3.06 16.60
C VAL A 230 17.45 1.93 15.67
N ALA A 231 18.62 1.35 15.94
CA ALA A 231 19.22 0.33 15.08
C ALA A 231 18.50 -1.03 15.14
N ARG A 232 17.82 -1.34 16.24
CA ARG A 232 17.07 -2.58 16.46
C ARG A 232 15.71 -2.29 17.05
N PHE A 233 14.73 -3.14 16.74
CA PHE A 233 13.39 -2.98 17.29
C PHE A 233 13.42 -3.12 18.82
N PRO A 234 12.89 -2.11 19.56
CA PRO A 234 12.98 -2.11 21.02
C PRO A 234 12.09 -3.17 21.64
N GLU A 235 12.59 -3.84 22.66
CA GLU A 235 11.81 -4.77 23.45
C GLU A 235 10.61 -4.04 24.11
N GLY A 236 9.42 -4.67 24.06
CA GLY A 236 8.19 -4.10 24.61
C GLY A 236 7.51 -3.02 23.72
N ALA A 237 8.12 -2.60 22.61
CA ALA A 237 7.45 -1.71 21.67
C ALA A 237 6.25 -2.41 21.00
N LYS A 238 5.12 -1.68 20.89
CA LYS A 238 3.88 -2.24 20.33
C LYS A 238 3.96 -2.44 18.81
N ASN A 239 4.58 -1.50 18.12
CA ASN A 239 4.78 -1.51 16.66
C ASN A 239 5.88 -0.52 16.25
N PHE A 240 6.26 -0.54 14.99
CA PHE A 240 7.35 0.31 14.46
C PHE A 240 7.00 1.80 14.37
N PHE A 241 5.74 2.20 14.39
CA PHE A 241 5.34 3.60 14.36
C PHE A 241 5.89 4.40 15.56
N GLN A 242 6.20 3.72 16.69
CA GLN A 242 6.75 4.38 17.87
C GLN A 242 8.19 4.89 17.69
N VAL A 243 8.91 4.32 16.74
CA VAL A 243 10.32 4.65 16.45
C VAL A 243 10.52 5.16 15.02
N MET A 244 9.45 5.25 14.25
CA MET A 244 9.49 5.72 12.86
C MET A 244 9.76 7.22 12.80
N GLN A 245 10.68 7.59 11.92
CA GLN A 245 10.98 8.97 11.56
C GLN A 245 10.64 9.19 10.09
N PHE A 246 10.07 10.36 9.81
CA PHE A 246 9.86 10.86 8.46
C PHE A 246 10.69 12.10 8.23
N LYS A 247 11.50 12.11 7.18
CA LYS A 247 12.31 13.25 6.76
C LYS A 247 12.41 13.35 5.25
N LEU A 248 12.80 14.51 4.76
CA LEU A 248 13.20 14.69 3.37
C LEU A 248 14.72 14.61 3.29
N MET A 249 15.25 13.63 2.57
CA MET A 249 16.67 13.47 2.34
C MET A 249 17.08 14.21 1.05
N ARG A 250 18.08 15.07 1.12
CA ARG A 250 18.66 15.67 -0.07
C ARG A 250 19.35 14.61 -0.91
N VAL A 251 19.20 14.75 -2.21
CA VAL A 251 19.80 13.84 -3.19
C VAL A 251 20.49 14.64 -4.29
N GLU A 252 21.43 14.01 -4.96
CA GLU A 252 22.12 14.61 -6.09
C GLU A 252 22.16 13.63 -7.26
N ARG A 253 22.21 14.18 -8.47
CA ARG A 253 22.42 13.40 -9.68
C ARG A 253 23.91 13.22 -9.92
N VAL A 254 24.35 11.99 -10.13
CA VAL A 254 25.74 11.65 -10.43
C VAL A 254 25.78 10.76 -11.68
N GLY A 255 26.26 11.31 -12.78
CA GLY A 255 26.13 10.67 -14.08
C GLY A 255 24.66 10.44 -14.45
N ASP A 256 24.31 9.19 -14.75
CA ASP A 256 22.92 8.79 -15.02
C ASP A 256 22.17 8.31 -13.76
N GLY A 257 22.85 8.27 -12.62
CA GLY A 257 22.29 7.77 -11.35
C GLY A 257 21.94 8.89 -10.36
N TRP A 258 21.35 8.44 -9.23
CA TRP A 258 20.99 9.29 -8.11
C TRP A 258 21.54 8.71 -6.81
N ARG A 259 21.99 9.58 -5.92
CA ARG A 259 22.45 9.18 -4.58
C ARG A 259 22.09 10.24 -3.53
N ALA A 260 22.22 9.87 -2.25
CA ALA A 260 22.12 10.83 -1.16
C ALA A 260 23.20 11.91 -1.27
N ASP A 261 22.81 13.15 -1.06
CA ASP A 261 23.74 14.28 -0.84
C ASP A 261 24.26 14.18 0.58
N LEU A 262 25.61 14.19 0.72
CA LEU A 262 26.29 13.95 1.99
C LEU A 262 27.05 15.17 2.44
N ASN A 263 26.93 15.52 3.71
CA ASN A 263 27.82 16.43 4.40
C ASN A 263 28.67 15.64 5.42
N GLU A 264 29.98 15.69 5.28
CA GLU A 264 30.92 14.92 6.13
C GLU A 264 30.55 13.42 6.23
N GLY A 265 30.11 12.83 5.12
CA GLY A 265 29.71 11.42 5.03
C GLY A 265 28.32 11.10 5.59
N LYS A 266 27.56 12.08 6.08
CA LYS A 266 26.21 11.90 6.61
C LYS A 266 25.15 12.47 5.65
N PRO A 267 23.99 11.81 5.48
CA PRO A 267 22.91 12.34 4.66
C PRO A 267 22.40 13.68 5.17
N ILE A 268 22.14 14.60 4.25
CA ILE A 268 21.54 15.89 4.58
C ILE A 268 20.01 15.71 4.62
N PHE A 269 19.42 16.00 5.78
CA PHE A 269 17.98 15.93 5.97
C PHE A 269 17.36 17.31 6.16
N LEU A 270 16.14 17.45 5.67
CA LEU A 270 15.25 18.56 5.99
C LEU A 270 14.12 18.06 6.88
N GLU A 271 13.85 18.83 7.93
CA GLU A 271 12.69 18.61 8.79
C GLU A 271 11.42 19.12 8.12
N VAL A 272 10.33 18.38 8.30
CA VAL A 272 9.01 18.79 7.82
C VAL A 272 8.15 19.19 9.01
N ASN A 273 7.82 20.48 9.08
CA ASN A 273 6.91 21.01 10.07
C ASN A 273 5.53 21.26 9.45
N GLN A 274 4.64 20.29 9.56
CA GLN A 274 3.30 20.38 8.98
C GLN A 274 2.43 21.48 9.59
N ARG A 275 2.65 21.85 10.85
CA ARG A 275 1.88 22.92 11.52
C ARG A 275 2.24 24.28 10.94
N GLN A 276 3.51 24.49 10.64
CA GLN A 276 4.04 25.74 10.06
C GLN A 276 4.11 25.69 8.53
N MET A 277 3.71 24.58 7.89
CA MET A 277 3.81 24.34 6.44
C MET A 277 5.24 24.60 5.92
N GLN A 278 6.24 24.03 6.61
CA GLN A 278 7.65 24.15 6.23
C GLN A 278 8.24 22.80 5.83
N PRO A 279 9.09 22.72 4.80
CA PRO A 279 9.47 23.81 3.89
C PRO A 279 8.29 24.33 3.04
N ALA A 280 8.19 25.66 2.86
CA ALA A 280 7.08 26.28 2.14
C ALA A 280 6.98 25.79 0.68
N SER A 281 8.12 25.59 0.01
CA SER A 281 8.20 25.09 -1.37
C SER A 281 7.67 23.65 -1.52
N LEU A 282 7.71 22.83 -0.47
CA LEU A 282 7.05 21.52 -0.46
C LEU A 282 5.52 21.69 -0.51
N PHE A 283 4.95 22.40 0.46
CA PHE A 283 3.49 22.56 0.58
C PHE A 283 2.85 23.37 -0.53
N ALA A 284 3.64 24.22 -1.22
CA ALA A 284 3.21 24.89 -2.45
C ALA A 284 2.97 23.91 -3.59
N GLN A 285 3.73 22.81 -3.66
CA GLN A 285 3.63 21.80 -4.70
C GLN A 285 2.65 20.68 -4.33
N ILE A 286 2.77 20.06 -3.13
CA ILE A 286 1.92 18.93 -2.74
C ILE A 286 0.51 19.33 -2.32
N GLY A 287 0.24 20.63 -2.15
CA GLY A 287 -1.03 21.11 -1.61
C GLY A 287 -1.16 20.92 -0.10
N LYS A 288 -2.35 21.24 0.42
CA LYS A 288 -2.65 21.26 1.86
C LYS A 288 -3.90 20.46 2.22
N ASN A 289 -4.35 19.58 1.34
CA ASN A 289 -5.59 18.82 1.52
C ASN A 289 -5.46 17.65 2.48
N THR A 290 -4.23 17.15 2.70
CA THR A 290 -3.93 16.05 3.62
C THR A 290 -2.74 16.36 4.51
N ARG A 291 -2.66 15.67 5.64
CA ARG A 291 -1.48 15.61 6.50
C ARG A 291 -0.68 14.31 6.33
N TYR A 292 -1.17 13.38 5.54
CA TYR A 292 -0.51 12.11 5.29
C TYR A 292 0.46 12.25 4.11
N ILE A 293 1.64 12.84 4.40
CA ILE A 293 2.60 13.31 3.39
C ILE A 293 3.89 12.48 3.34
N ILE A 294 3.87 11.29 3.91
CA ILE A 294 5.08 10.43 4.02
C ILE A 294 5.56 9.85 2.68
N HIS A 295 4.68 9.84 1.68
CA HIS A 295 4.97 9.35 0.32
C HIS A 295 4.03 10.04 -0.68
N PRO A 296 4.45 10.28 -1.95
CA PRO A 296 3.55 10.86 -2.95
C PRO A 296 2.27 10.05 -3.18
N ASP A 297 2.33 8.73 -3.07
CA ASP A 297 1.14 7.88 -3.24
C ASP A 297 0.10 8.13 -2.15
N GLU A 298 0.53 8.32 -0.88
CA GLU A 298 -0.36 8.63 0.25
C GLU A 298 -1.04 9.99 0.08
N ILE A 299 -0.27 10.99 -0.37
CA ILE A 299 -0.81 12.33 -0.64
C ILE A 299 -1.93 12.24 -1.67
N LEU A 300 -1.70 11.49 -2.73
CA LEU A 300 -2.65 11.36 -3.82
C LEU A 300 -3.81 10.42 -3.49
N ALA A 301 -3.60 9.39 -2.68
CA ALA A 301 -4.67 8.51 -2.20
C ALA A 301 -5.70 9.29 -1.38
N ASP A 302 -5.28 10.16 -0.46
CA ASP A 302 -6.19 11.04 0.27
C ASP A 302 -6.89 12.04 -0.66
N ASN A 303 -6.18 12.60 -1.65
CA ASN A 303 -6.78 13.50 -2.63
C ASN A 303 -7.77 12.78 -3.56
N PHE A 304 -7.51 11.51 -3.90
CA PHE A 304 -8.46 10.68 -4.63
C PHE A 304 -9.75 10.44 -3.82
N VAL A 305 -9.64 10.16 -2.53
CA VAL A 305 -10.80 10.09 -1.63
C VAL A 305 -11.60 11.40 -1.68
N HIS A 306 -10.93 12.55 -1.59
CA HIS A 306 -11.61 13.85 -1.67
C HIS A 306 -12.28 14.08 -3.02
N LEU A 307 -11.65 13.65 -4.12
CA LEU A 307 -12.19 13.75 -5.46
C LEU A 307 -13.46 12.91 -5.62
N VAL A 308 -13.43 11.64 -5.22
CA VAL A 308 -14.54 10.68 -5.39
C VAL A 308 -15.71 11.04 -4.49
N LEU A 309 -15.45 11.48 -3.25
CA LEU A 309 -16.48 11.90 -2.31
C LEU A 309 -16.97 13.34 -2.55
N ASP A 310 -16.48 14.00 -3.62
CA ASP A 310 -16.82 15.38 -3.98
C ASP A 310 -16.73 16.37 -2.83
N LYS A 311 -15.65 16.24 -2.02
CA LYS A 311 -15.43 17.07 -0.84
C LYS A 311 -15.27 18.53 -1.23
N LYS A 312 -16.04 19.41 -0.59
CA LYS A 312 -15.99 20.85 -0.79
C LYS A 312 -15.03 21.51 0.21
N ASP A 313 -14.73 22.78 -0.01
CA ASP A 313 -13.95 23.64 0.91
C ASP A 313 -12.56 23.10 1.26
N LEU A 314 -11.89 22.51 0.26
CA LEU A 314 -10.53 22.04 0.41
C LEU A 314 -9.53 23.19 0.32
N PRO A 315 -8.45 23.21 1.12
CA PRO A 315 -7.42 24.26 1.08
C PRO A 315 -6.70 24.38 -0.28
N SER A 316 -6.60 23.27 -1.02
CA SER A 316 -5.95 23.20 -2.33
C SER A 316 -6.88 22.57 -3.37
N PRO A 317 -7.98 23.27 -3.77
CA PRO A 317 -9.01 22.69 -4.65
C PRO A 317 -8.52 22.49 -6.08
N GLN A 318 -7.44 23.21 -6.51
CA GLN A 318 -6.87 23.04 -7.84
C GLN A 318 -6.35 21.63 -8.07
N LEU A 319 -5.68 21.03 -7.09
CA LEU A 319 -5.19 19.66 -7.19
C LEU A 319 -6.30 18.66 -7.50
N ILE A 320 -7.49 18.84 -6.91
CA ILE A 320 -8.64 17.98 -7.18
C ILE A 320 -9.16 18.17 -8.61
N ARG A 321 -9.17 19.41 -9.11
CA ARG A 321 -9.57 19.69 -10.51
C ARG A 321 -8.60 19.06 -11.51
N ASP A 322 -7.30 19.20 -11.27
CA ASP A 322 -6.26 18.64 -12.13
C ASP A 322 -6.31 17.11 -12.14
N MET A 323 -6.47 16.49 -10.97
CA MET A 323 -6.65 15.06 -10.81
C MET A 323 -7.94 14.57 -11.52
N ARG A 324 -9.05 15.30 -11.39
CA ARG A 324 -10.30 15.00 -12.11
C ARG A 324 -10.11 15.05 -13.62
N THR A 325 -9.41 16.07 -14.11
CA THR A 325 -9.12 16.21 -15.56
C THR A 325 -8.28 15.03 -16.07
N LEU A 326 -7.31 14.58 -15.30
CA LEU A 326 -6.44 13.48 -15.65
C LEU A 326 -7.17 12.11 -15.65
N LEU A 327 -8.15 11.95 -14.77
CA LEU A 327 -8.94 10.73 -14.60
C LEU A 327 -10.31 10.79 -15.34
N ALA A 328 -10.58 11.87 -16.04
CA ALA A 328 -11.78 11.96 -16.87
C ALA A 328 -11.68 11.03 -18.09
N PRO A 329 -12.81 10.49 -18.58
CA PRO A 329 -12.84 9.78 -19.86
C PRO A 329 -12.21 10.66 -20.95
N GLY A 330 -11.27 10.10 -21.70
CA GLY A 330 -10.68 10.79 -22.85
C GLY A 330 -11.79 11.28 -23.79
N LYS A 331 -11.70 12.51 -24.30
CA LYS A 331 -12.52 12.88 -25.44
C LYS A 331 -12.15 11.93 -26.59
N PRO A 332 -13.15 11.30 -27.26
CA PRO A 332 -12.90 10.42 -28.39
C PRO A 332 -12.14 11.12 -29.52
#